data_38b38ad6348a6d6c34f3fe99fa78e3ef
#
_entry.id   38b38ad6348a6d6c34f3fe99fa78e3ef
#
_cell.length_a   1.000
_cell.length_b   1.000
_cell.length_c   1.000
_cell.angle_alpha   90.00
_cell.angle_beta   90.00
_cell.angle_gamma   90.00
#
_symmetry.space_group_name_H-M   'P 1'
#
loop_
_entity.id
_entity.type
_entity.pdbx_description
1 polymer ?
#
loop_
_entity_poly.entity_id
_entity_poly.type
_entity_poly.pdbx_seq_one_letter_code
_entity_poly.pdbx_strand_id
1 'polypeptide(L)'
;MGCVYFVRHGQTIWNVENKICGATDIALTELGHRQAIETGEKILEQGIRADMILYSPLVRARDTALHISEITGIPATEEPRLTEQNFGKYESTARDGEEFRDAKKQFLNRYEGGESMFHLAQRIYNLLDEVVASDKTYILVAHNGIARVVQSYFYEMTNDEYAAFGVPNCAVMKYEF
;
A
#
# COMPACT_ATOMS: atom_id res chain seq x y z
N MET A 1 -8.93 22.45 -1.92
CA MET A 1 -7.80 21.72 -1.36
C MET A 1 -8.16 20.25 -1.48
N GLY A 2 -7.47 19.52 -2.34
CA GLY A 2 -7.69 18.11 -2.58
C GLY A 2 -7.05 17.24 -1.49
N CYS A 3 -7.50 16.01 -1.35
CA CYS A 3 -6.82 15.05 -0.50
C CYS A 3 -7.01 13.62 -1.03
N VAL A 4 -6.05 12.78 -0.72
CA VAL A 4 -6.11 11.33 -0.92
C VAL A 4 -5.76 10.63 0.38
N TYR A 5 -6.47 9.55 0.66
CA TYR A 5 -6.16 8.68 1.80
C TYR A 5 -5.47 7.43 1.31
N PHE A 6 -4.52 6.95 2.09
CA PHE A 6 -3.84 5.68 1.85
C PHE A 6 -4.06 4.75 3.03
N VAL A 7 -4.42 3.50 2.76
CA VAL A 7 -4.62 2.45 3.76
C VAL A 7 -3.75 1.26 3.41
N ARG A 8 -2.90 0.83 4.33
CA ARG A 8 -2.19 -0.45 4.18
C ARG A 8 -3.12 -1.60 4.53
N HIS A 9 -3.07 -2.70 3.77
CA HIS A 9 -3.84 -3.92 4.03
C HIS A 9 -3.68 -4.44 5.47
N GLY A 10 -4.64 -5.23 5.95
CA GLY A 10 -4.62 -5.90 7.24
C GLY A 10 -3.51 -6.96 7.36
N GLN A 11 -3.32 -7.51 8.56
CA GLN A 11 -2.28 -8.49 8.84
C GLN A 11 -2.44 -9.76 7.99
N THR A 12 -1.31 -10.26 7.47
CA THR A 12 -1.20 -11.57 6.79
C THR A 12 -0.31 -12.51 7.59
N ILE A 13 -0.34 -13.82 7.26
CA ILE A 13 0.54 -14.79 7.92
C ILE A 13 2.03 -14.46 7.68
N TRP A 14 2.39 -13.92 6.52
CA TRP A 14 3.77 -13.49 6.26
C TRP A 14 4.18 -12.24 7.03
N ASN A 15 3.23 -11.40 7.47
CA ASN A 15 3.51 -10.35 8.45
C ASN A 15 3.88 -10.94 9.81
N VAL A 16 3.14 -11.97 10.27
CA VAL A 16 3.41 -12.69 11.52
C VAL A 16 4.77 -13.38 11.48
N GLU A 17 5.10 -14.02 10.37
CA GLU A 17 6.36 -14.74 10.16
C GLU A 17 7.54 -13.81 9.80
N ASN A 18 7.34 -12.50 9.77
CA ASN A 18 8.33 -11.50 9.36
C ASN A 18 8.98 -11.77 7.99
N LYS A 19 8.17 -12.26 7.05
CA LYS A 19 8.59 -12.52 5.67
C LYS A 19 8.32 -11.35 4.74
N ILE A 20 9.16 -11.21 3.71
CA ILE A 20 8.95 -10.27 2.62
C ILE A 20 7.79 -10.77 1.76
N CYS A 21 6.77 -9.94 1.60
CA CYS A 21 5.60 -10.21 0.80
C CYS A 21 5.41 -9.08 -0.22
N GLY A 22 5.78 -9.32 -1.45
CA GLY A 22 5.59 -8.42 -2.57
C GLY A 22 4.44 -8.88 -3.46
N ALA A 23 4.74 -9.31 -4.67
CA ALA A 23 3.75 -9.76 -5.64
C ALA A 23 3.10 -11.11 -5.30
N THR A 24 3.66 -11.87 -4.35
CA THR A 24 3.06 -13.13 -3.90
C THR A 24 1.71 -12.87 -3.23
N ASP A 25 0.70 -13.65 -3.61
CA ASP A 25 -0.67 -13.45 -3.14
C ASP A 25 -0.92 -14.25 -1.85
N ILE A 26 -0.93 -13.57 -0.72
CA ILE A 26 -1.12 -14.12 0.63
C ILE A 26 -2.35 -13.48 1.27
N ALA A 27 -3.25 -14.31 1.81
CA ALA A 27 -4.50 -13.89 2.43
C ALA A 27 -4.29 -13.20 3.80
N LEU A 28 -5.33 -12.47 4.23
CA LEU A 28 -5.41 -11.92 5.58
C LEU A 28 -5.51 -13.05 6.63
N THR A 29 -5.00 -12.79 7.83
CA THR A 29 -5.33 -13.57 9.02
C THR A 29 -6.71 -13.15 9.55
N GLU A 30 -7.28 -13.91 10.51
CA GLU A 30 -8.50 -13.48 11.20
C GLU A 30 -8.34 -12.10 11.85
N LEU A 31 -7.16 -11.83 12.43
CA LEU A 31 -6.84 -10.49 12.95
C LEU A 31 -6.83 -9.45 11.83
N GLY A 32 -6.27 -9.78 10.65
CA GLY A 32 -6.25 -8.89 9.50
C GLY A 32 -7.65 -8.50 9.03
N HIS A 33 -8.59 -9.45 9.00
CA HIS A 33 -10.00 -9.17 8.71
C HIS A 33 -10.63 -8.26 9.76
N ARG A 34 -10.40 -8.50 11.06
CA ARG A 34 -10.90 -7.60 12.12
C ARG A 34 -10.32 -6.20 12.02
N GLN A 35 -9.01 -6.08 11.76
CA GLN A 35 -8.35 -4.79 11.55
C GLN A 35 -8.99 -4.01 10.39
N ALA A 36 -9.33 -4.68 9.29
CA ALA A 36 -9.99 -4.05 8.15
C ALA A 36 -11.39 -3.53 8.50
N ILE A 37 -12.17 -4.30 9.26
CA ILE A 37 -13.49 -3.89 9.76
C ILE A 37 -13.37 -2.66 10.67
N GLU A 38 -12.50 -2.72 11.68
CA GLU A 38 -12.24 -1.60 12.60
C GLU A 38 -11.78 -0.33 11.84
N THR A 39 -11.05 -0.51 10.74
CA THR A 39 -10.61 0.61 9.88
C THR A 39 -11.79 1.26 9.17
N GLY A 40 -12.73 0.47 8.65
CA GLY A 40 -13.98 0.97 8.08
C GLY A 40 -14.79 1.78 9.11
N GLU A 41 -14.91 1.25 10.33
CA GLU A 41 -15.59 1.93 11.44
C GLU A 41 -14.93 3.26 11.80
N LYS A 42 -13.60 3.30 11.92
CA LYS A 42 -12.83 4.52 12.18
C LYS A 42 -12.98 5.55 11.07
N ILE A 43 -13.01 5.13 9.80
CA ILE A 43 -13.25 6.03 8.66
C ILE A 43 -14.62 6.71 8.80
N LEU A 44 -15.67 5.96 9.18
CA LEU A 44 -16.99 6.51 9.44
C LEU A 44 -16.99 7.48 10.64
N GLU A 45 -16.44 7.06 11.77
CA GLU A 45 -16.37 7.86 13.01
C GLU A 45 -15.64 9.18 12.81
N GLN A 46 -14.56 9.18 12.01
CA GLN A 46 -13.80 10.38 11.69
C GLN A 46 -14.47 11.27 10.62
N GLY A 47 -15.61 10.85 10.10
CA GLY A 47 -16.32 11.59 9.06
C GLY A 47 -15.56 11.69 7.74
N ILE A 48 -14.63 10.77 7.47
CA ILE A 48 -13.90 10.73 6.22
C ILE A 48 -14.87 10.38 5.09
N ARG A 49 -14.95 11.28 4.12
CA ARG A 49 -15.75 11.10 2.90
C ARG A 49 -14.83 10.95 1.71
N ALA A 50 -15.05 9.90 0.94
CA ALA A 50 -14.37 9.67 -0.32
C ALA A 50 -15.37 9.25 -1.39
N ASP A 51 -15.04 9.51 -2.63
CA ASP A 51 -15.88 9.16 -3.78
C ASP A 51 -15.65 7.72 -4.22
N MET A 52 -14.46 7.18 -3.98
CA MET A 52 -14.05 5.87 -4.45
C MET A 52 -12.92 5.29 -3.61
N ILE A 53 -12.95 3.98 -3.40
CA ILE A 53 -11.82 3.18 -2.93
C ILE A 53 -11.17 2.54 -4.15
N LEU A 54 -9.87 2.80 -4.37
CA LEU A 54 -9.05 2.09 -5.35
C LEU A 54 -8.19 1.07 -4.61
N TYR A 55 -8.20 -0.19 -5.03
CA TYR A 55 -7.47 -1.23 -4.31
C TYR A 55 -6.61 -2.11 -5.21
N SER A 56 -5.49 -2.58 -4.64
CA SER A 56 -4.63 -3.57 -5.27
C SER A 56 -5.36 -4.90 -5.49
N PRO A 57 -5.16 -5.58 -6.65
CA PRO A 57 -5.78 -6.88 -6.93
C PRO A 57 -5.35 -8.01 -5.99
N LEU A 58 -4.25 -7.86 -5.24
CA LEU A 58 -3.79 -8.88 -4.30
C LEU A 58 -4.80 -9.06 -3.16
N VAL A 59 -5.13 -10.32 -2.85
CA VAL A 59 -6.25 -10.71 -1.97
C VAL A 59 -6.27 -9.97 -0.64
N ARG A 60 -5.11 -9.75 -0.01
CA ARG A 60 -5.01 -9.04 1.27
C ARG A 60 -5.47 -7.58 1.21
N ALA A 61 -5.18 -6.89 0.11
CA ALA A 61 -5.60 -5.51 -0.09
C ALA A 61 -7.05 -5.43 -0.58
N ARG A 62 -7.44 -6.32 -1.49
CA ARG A 62 -8.82 -6.46 -1.95
C ARG A 62 -9.77 -6.71 -0.77
N ASP A 63 -9.49 -7.69 0.06
CA ASP A 63 -10.38 -8.05 1.17
C ASP A 63 -10.42 -6.92 2.22
N THR A 64 -9.30 -6.24 2.47
CA THR A 64 -9.29 -5.04 3.31
C THR A 64 -10.20 -3.94 2.74
N ALA A 65 -10.09 -3.66 1.45
CA ALA A 65 -10.90 -2.65 0.77
C ALA A 65 -12.41 -2.99 0.76
N LEU A 66 -12.74 -4.26 0.55
CA LEU A 66 -14.13 -4.70 0.55
C LEU A 66 -14.78 -4.58 1.93
N HIS A 67 -14.07 -4.90 3.03
CA HIS A 67 -14.57 -4.64 4.38
C HIS A 67 -14.80 -3.14 4.62
N ILE A 68 -13.86 -2.28 4.20
CA ILE A 68 -14.04 -0.83 4.33
C ILE A 68 -15.23 -0.36 3.50
N SER A 69 -15.38 -0.83 2.26
CA SER A 69 -16.48 -0.48 1.37
C SER A 69 -17.83 -0.90 1.94
N GLU A 70 -17.94 -2.12 2.47
CA GLU A 70 -19.17 -2.64 3.09
C GLU A 70 -19.63 -1.77 4.26
N ILE A 71 -18.70 -1.34 5.12
CA ILE A 71 -19.02 -0.55 6.32
C ILE A 71 -19.32 0.91 5.97
N THR A 72 -18.54 1.50 5.07
CA THR A 72 -18.63 2.93 4.76
C THR A 72 -19.64 3.26 3.67
N GLY A 73 -20.03 2.26 2.85
CA GLY A 73 -20.84 2.47 1.66
C GLY A 73 -20.08 3.13 0.49
N ILE A 74 -18.77 3.38 0.62
CA ILE A 74 -17.95 3.97 -0.43
C ILE A 74 -17.70 2.89 -1.51
N PRO A 75 -17.99 3.14 -2.80
CA PRO A 75 -17.76 2.17 -3.85
C PRO A 75 -16.28 1.84 -4.00
N ALA A 76 -15.96 0.57 -4.26
CA ALA A 76 -14.58 0.08 -4.40
C ALA A 76 -14.33 -0.49 -5.80
N THR A 77 -13.19 -0.16 -6.38
CA THR A 77 -12.75 -0.60 -7.71
C THR A 77 -11.31 -1.07 -7.67
N GLU A 78 -11.03 -2.16 -8.37
CA GLU A 78 -9.68 -2.68 -8.54
C GLU A 78 -8.82 -1.72 -9.38
N GLU A 79 -7.58 -1.46 -8.91
CA GLU A 79 -6.58 -0.66 -9.60
C GLU A 79 -5.27 -1.47 -9.69
N PRO A 80 -4.97 -2.07 -10.85
CA PRO A 80 -3.80 -2.94 -11.02
C PRO A 80 -2.47 -2.26 -10.71
N ARG A 81 -2.37 -0.94 -10.88
CA ARG A 81 -1.16 -0.17 -10.57
C ARG A 81 -0.83 -0.17 -9.08
N LEU A 82 -1.78 -0.48 -8.18
CA LEU A 82 -1.57 -0.60 -6.73
C LEU A 82 -1.01 -1.97 -6.29
N THR A 83 -0.75 -2.91 -7.21
CA THR A 83 -0.07 -4.17 -6.89
C THR A 83 1.27 -3.91 -6.21
N GLU A 84 1.60 -4.67 -5.17
CA GLU A 84 2.88 -4.50 -4.45
C GLU A 84 4.08 -4.74 -5.37
N GLN A 85 5.21 -4.13 -5.02
CA GLN A 85 6.48 -4.35 -5.68
C GLN A 85 6.83 -5.86 -5.69
N ASN A 86 7.22 -6.37 -6.84
CA ASN A 86 7.78 -7.72 -6.94
C ASN A 86 9.23 -7.70 -6.46
N PHE A 87 9.50 -8.33 -5.32
CA PHE A 87 10.83 -8.38 -4.71
C PHE A 87 11.71 -9.56 -5.22
N GLY A 88 11.30 -10.23 -6.31
CA GLY A 88 12.09 -11.27 -6.98
C GLY A 88 12.58 -12.34 -6.01
N LYS A 89 13.90 -12.56 -5.97
CA LYS A 89 14.53 -13.59 -5.10
C LYS A 89 14.28 -13.40 -3.60
N TYR A 90 13.88 -12.20 -3.16
CA TYR A 90 13.63 -11.93 -1.74
C TYR A 90 12.21 -12.28 -1.29
N GLU A 91 11.29 -12.59 -2.21
CA GLU A 91 9.95 -13.05 -1.83
C GLU A 91 10.04 -14.24 -0.85
N SER A 92 9.26 -14.22 0.22
CA SER A 92 9.24 -15.20 1.32
C SER A 92 10.50 -15.27 2.22
N THR A 93 11.54 -14.50 1.97
CA THR A 93 12.71 -14.44 2.84
C THR A 93 12.47 -13.53 4.05
N ALA A 94 13.36 -13.59 5.07
CA ALA A 94 13.27 -12.75 6.25
C ALA A 94 13.40 -11.26 5.91
N ARG A 95 12.50 -10.43 6.46
CA ARG A 95 12.42 -9.00 6.17
C ARG A 95 13.60 -8.20 6.75
N ASP A 96 14.17 -8.68 7.83
CA ASP A 96 15.30 -8.06 8.55
C ASP A 96 16.68 -8.51 8.03
N GLY A 97 16.72 -9.25 6.93
CA GLY A 97 17.97 -9.64 6.26
C GLY A 97 18.78 -8.42 5.80
N GLU A 98 20.10 -8.44 6.08
CA GLU A 98 21.01 -7.35 5.73
C GLU A 98 21.05 -7.12 4.20
N GLU A 99 21.16 -8.19 3.44
CA GLU A 99 21.18 -8.13 1.97
C GLU A 99 19.95 -7.42 1.39
N PHE A 100 18.76 -7.72 1.92
CA PHE A 100 17.54 -7.04 1.48
C PHE A 100 17.49 -5.57 1.91
N ARG A 101 17.97 -5.24 3.10
CA ARG A 101 18.04 -3.84 3.55
C ARG A 101 18.92 -3.00 2.64
N ASP A 102 20.05 -3.54 2.20
CA ASP A 102 20.96 -2.87 1.27
C ASP A 102 20.38 -2.81 -0.15
N ALA A 103 19.74 -3.89 -0.60
CA ALA A 103 19.11 -3.95 -1.91
C ALA A 103 17.99 -2.91 -2.08
N LYS A 104 17.22 -2.61 -1.03
CA LYS A 104 16.17 -1.59 -1.07
C LYS A 104 16.67 -0.17 -1.32
N LYS A 105 17.94 0.10 -1.08
CA LYS A 105 18.56 1.40 -1.36
C LYS A 105 19.05 1.54 -2.80
N GLN A 106 19.02 0.44 -3.56
CA GLN A 106 19.46 0.39 -4.95
C GLN A 106 18.26 0.47 -5.91
N PHE A 107 17.84 1.66 -6.23
CA PHE A 107 16.58 1.94 -6.91
C PHE A 107 16.46 1.37 -8.33
N LEU A 108 17.58 1.04 -8.97
CA LEU A 108 17.63 0.39 -10.29
C LEU A 108 17.64 -1.15 -10.20
N ASN A 109 17.84 -1.72 -9.02
CA ASN A 109 17.90 -3.16 -8.82
C ASN A 109 16.52 -3.80 -9.03
N ARG A 110 16.45 -4.89 -9.81
CA ARG A 110 15.24 -5.66 -10.07
C ARG A 110 15.11 -6.92 -9.22
N TYR A 111 15.99 -7.13 -8.26
CA TYR A 111 15.93 -8.26 -7.31
C TYR A 111 15.91 -9.65 -7.99
N GLU A 112 16.62 -9.82 -9.12
CA GLU A 112 16.64 -11.07 -9.89
C GLU A 112 15.23 -11.59 -10.23
N GLY A 113 14.60 -10.94 -11.20
CA GLY A 113 13.28 -11.31 -11.71
C GLY A 113 12.10 -10.54 -11.11
N GLY A 114 12.39 -9.54 -10.28
CA GLY A 114 11.39 -8.65 -9.73
C GLY A 114 11.28 -7.31 -10.44
N GLU A 115 10.79 -6.31 -9.71
CA GLU A 115 10.52 -4.95 -10.19
C GLU A 115 11.46 -3.96 -9.50
N SER A 116 12.09 -3.05 -10.25
CA SER A 116 12.87 -1.98 -9.66
C SER A 116 11.99 -0.91 -9.02
N MET A 117 12.57 -0.14 -8.09
CA MET A 117 11.86 1.00 -7.49
C MET A 117 11.44 2.04 -8.54
N PHE A 118 12.25 2.27 -9.58
CA PHE A 118 11.86 3.21 -10.65
C PHE A 118 10.64 2.76 -11.45
N HIS A 119 10.51 1.47 -11.77
CA HIS A 119 9.31 0.96 -12.42
C HIS A 119 8.09 1.08 -11.48
N LEU A 120 8.27 0.75 -10.21
CA LEU A 120 7.22 0.92 -9.20
C LEU A 120 6.79 2.39 -9.10
N ALA A 121 7.75 3.31 -8.95
CA ALA A 121 7.47 4.73 -8.85
C ALA A 121 6.74 5.26 -10.10
N GLN A 122 7.15 4.86 -11.29
CA GLN A 122 6.51 5.28 -12.53
C GLN A 122 5.02 4.97 -12.55
N ARG A 123 4.63 3.71 -12.24
CA ARG A 123 3.20 3.33 -12.27
C ARG A 123 2.38 3.98 -11.17
N ILE A 124 2.97 4.17 -9.98
CA ILE A 124 2.27 4.82 -8.86
C ILE A 124 2.17 6.33 -9.07
N TYR A 125 3.23 6.99 -9.55
CA TYR A 125 3.19 8.43 -9.85
C TYR A 125 2.18 8.75 -10.95
N ASN A 126 2.11 7.93 -12.01
CA ASN A 126 1.09 8.09 -13.04
C ASN A 126 -0.34 7.98 -12.46
N LEU A 127 -0.58 7.07 -11.52
CA LEU A 127 -1.85 6.98 -10.81
C LEU A 127 -2.11 8.23 -9.95
N LEU A 128 -1.11 8.68 -9.21
CA LEU A 128 -1.25 9.85 -8.34
C LEU A 128 -1.47 11.14 -9.12
N ASP A 129 -0.83 11.30 -10.29
CA ASP A 129 -1.08 12.44 -11.19
C ASP A 129 -2.56 12.48 -11.61
N GLU A 130 -3.16 11.34 -11.94
CA GLU A 130 -4.59 11.26 -12.27
C GLU A 130 -5.48 11.57 -11.05
N VAL A 131 -5.12 11.04 -9.87
CA VAL A 131 -5.84 11.27 -8.60
C VAL A 131 -5.79 12.76 -8.23
N VAL A 132 -4.62 13.38 -8.27
CA VAL A 132 -4.42 14.79 -7.92
C VAL A 132 -5.11 15.73 -8.90
N ALA A 133 -5.13 15.39 -10.20
CA ALA A 133 -5.83 16.15 -11.21
C ALA A 133 -7.36 16.02 -11.17
N SER A 134 -7.88 15.09 -10.39
CA SER A 134 -9.31 14.81 -10.27
C SER A 134 -9.96 15.70 -9.19
N ASP A 135 -11.23 16.05 -9.37
CA ASP A 135 -12.06 16.70 -8.34
C ASP A 135 -12.58 15.74 -7.26
N LYS A 136 -12.15 14.49 -7.28
CA LYS A 136 -12.62 13.43 -6.38
C LYS A 136 -11.63 13.16 -5.25
N THR A 137 -12.17 12.70 -4.12
CA THR A 137 -11.38 12.16 -3.01
C THR A 137 -11.32 10.64 -3.11
N TYR A 138 -10.12 10.07 -3.01
CA TYR A 138 -9.91 8.62 -3.10
C TYR A 138 -9.34 8.07 -1.79
N ILE A 139 -9.65 6.79 -1.54
CA ILE A 139 -8.94 5.95 -0.58
C ILE A 139 -8.17 4.91 -1.38
N LEU A 140 -6.86 4.89 -1.26
CA LEU A 140 -5.99 3.88 -1.90
C LEU A 140 -5.72 2.77 -0.90
N VAL A 141 -6.15 1.54 -1.17
CA VAL A 141 -5.89 0.39 -0.31
C VAL A 141 -4.82 -0.49 -0.95
N ALA A 142 -3.64 -0.51 -0.34
CA ALA A 142 -2.48 -1.16 -0.95
C ALA A 142 -1.48 -1.69 0.11
N HIS A 143 -0.19 -1.55 -0.14
CA HIS A 143 0.89 -2.27 0.52
C HIS A 143 1.97 -1.31 1.05
N ASN A 144 2.90 -1.85 1.84
CA ASN A 144 3.93 -1.04 2.49
C ASN A 144 4.95 -0.46 1.48
N GLY A 145 5.31 -1.20 0.42
CA GLY A 145 6.16 -0.68 -0.65
C GLY A 145 5.48 0.46 -1.41
N ILE A 146 4.18 0.33 -1.66
CA ILE A 146 3.37 1.38 -2.27
C ILE A 146 3.30 2.61 -1.36
N ALA A 147 3.15 2.42 -0.03
CA ALA A 147 3.14 3.53 0.92
C ALA A 147 4.39 4.41 0.83
N ARG A 148 5.58 3.81 0.61
CA ARG A 148 6.84 4.55 0.41
C ARG A 148 6.78 5.45 -0.81
N VAL A 149 6.28 4.92 -1.92
CA VAL A 149 6.17 5.67 -3.17
C VAL A 149 5.13 6.79 -3.05
N VAL A 150 3.98 6.51 -2.43
CA VAL A 150 2.97 7.56 -2.16
C VAL A 150 3.57 8.66 -1.27
N GLN A 151 4.28 8.29 -0.20
CA GLN A 151 4.95 9.26 0.67
C GLN A 151 5.95 10.13 -0.10
N SER A 152 6.77 9.52 -0.98
CA SER A 152 7.76 10.27 -1.77
C SER A 152 7.16 11.15 -2.87
N TYR A 153 5.92 10.93 -3.25
CA TYR A 153 5.21 11.81 -4.19
C TYR A 153 4.85 13.15 -3.54
N PHE A 154 4.44 13.13 -2.27
CA PHE A 154 3.99 14.32 -1.56
C PHE A 154 5.08 15.00 -0.73
N TYR A 155 6.15 14.28 -0.35
CA TYR A 155 7.20 14.77 0.54
C TYR A 155 8.60 14.40 0.03
N GLU A 156 9.54 15.32 0.19
CA GLU A 156 10.95 15.02 -0.05
C GLU A 156 11.45 13.97 0.95
N MET A 157 12.26 13.03 0.45
CA MET A 157 12.86 11.97 1.24
C MET A 157 14.29 11.69 0.74
N THR A 158 15.20 11.43 1.67
CA THR A 158 16.48 10.80 1.32
C THR A 158 16.27 9.33 0.95
N ASN A 159 17.25 8.71 0.29
CA ASN A 159 17.20 7.30 -0.03
C ASN A 159 17.09 6.40 1.22
N ASP A 160 17.74 6.80 2.31
CA ASP A 160 17.67 6.06 3.58
C ASP A 160 16.30 6.21 4.25
N GLU A 161 15.71 7.40 4.25
CA GLU A 161 14.34 7.63 4.74
C GLU A 161 13.33 6.83 3.93
N TYR A 162 13.43 6.84 2.59
CA TYR A 162 12.58 6.03 1.73
C TYR A 162 12.68 4.54 2.06
N ALA A 163 13.91 4.01 2.17
CA ALA A 163 14.12 2.59 2.46
C ALA A 163 13.61 2.18 3.85
N ALA A 164 13.67 3.09 4.82
CA ALA A 164 13.22 2.86 6.20
C ALA A 164 11.72 3.10 6.39
N PHE A 165 11.07 3.88 5.51
CA PHE A 165 9.67 4.25 5.67
C PHE A 165 8.75 3.03 5.65
N GLY A 166 7.78 3.02 6.52
CA GLY A 166 6.74 2.01 6.56
C GLY A 166 5.58 2.43 7.46
N VAL A 167 4.43 1.85 7.20
CA VAL A 167 3.21 2.10 7.96
C VAL A 167 2.65 0.80 8.53
N PRO A 168 2.07 0.80 9.74
CA PRO A 168 1.42 -0.38 10.32
C PRO A 168 0.29 -0.92 9.43
N ASN A 169 -0.08 -2.20 9.61
CA ASN A 169 -1.27 -2.75 8.97
C ASN A 169 -2.50 -1.90 9.34
N CYS A 170 -3.35 -1.64 8.37
CA CYS A 170 -4.56 -0.84 8.51
C CYS A 170 -4.36 0.62 8.99
N ALA A 171 -3.12 1.13 8.93
CA ALA A 171 -2.89 2.56 9.13
C ALA A 171 -3.57 3.37 8.01
N VAL A 172 -4.22 4.47 8.40
CA VAL A 172 -4.83 5.43 7.47
C VAL A 172 -3.97 6.69 7.45
N MET A 173 -3.42 7.00 6.28
CA MET A 173 -2.61 8.19 6.04
C MET A 173 -3.42 9.16 5.19
N LYS A 174 -3.31 10.46 5.48
CA LYS A 174 -3.93 11.54 4.69
C LYS A 174 -2.85 12.36 4.02
N TYR A 175 -3.01 12.63 2.73
CA TYR A 175 -2.16 13.53 1.94
C TYR A 175 -3.02 14.65 1.38
N GLU A 176 -2.63 15.88 1.64
CA GLU A 176 -3.32 17.12 1.18
C GLU A 176 -2.51 17.78 0.06
N PHE A 177 -3.21 18.34 -0.94
CA PHE A 177 -2.59 19.01 -2.09
C PHE A 177 -3.47 20.12 -2.66
#